data_62459d41a6ae93e320a36432af255da7
#
_entry.id   62459d41a6ae93e320a36432af255da7
#
_cell.length_a   1.000
_cell.length_b   1.000
_cell.length_c   1.000
_cell.angle_alpha   90.00
_cell.angle_beta   90.00
_cell.angle_gamma   90.00
#
_symmetry.space_group_name_H-M   'P 1'
#
loop_
_entity.id
_entity.type
_entity.pdbx_description
1 polymer ?
#
loop_
_entity_poly.entity_id
_entity_poly.type
_entity_poly.pdbx_seq_one_letter_code
_entity_poly.pdbx_strand_id
1 'polypeptide(L)'
;MELFRPTFDLEEFKASDYSITKTALHGAMLLGMDDEDIDATIASMKREHFYKSMTAYKDSKIWQDVYHVPYEDKVLYIKFTKEAISEFTLLSFKEK
;
A
#
# COMPACT_ATOMS: atom_id res chain seq x y z
N MET A 1 -15.43 7.04 -5.29
CA MET A 1 -14.75 8.12 -6.04
C MET A 1 -13.30 7.75 -6.24
N GLU A 2 -12.75 8.12 -7.38
CA GLU A 2 -11.36 7.80 -7.72
C GLU A 2 -10.64 9.04 -8.23
N LEU A 3 -9.36 9.14 -7.93
CA LEU A 3 -8.46 10.17 -8.44
C LEU A 3 -7.24 9.50 -9.06
N PHE A 4 -6.66 10.16 -10.06
CA PHE A 4 -5.46 9.64 -10.72
C PHE A 4 -4.21 10.41 -10.32
N ARG A 5 -4.22 10.90 -9.07
CA ARG A 5 -3.07 11.49 -8.38
C ARG A 5 -3.06 10.99 -6.95
N PRO A 6 -1.88 10.84 -6.32
CA PRO A 6 -1.82 10.37 -4.93
C PRO A 6 -2.49 11.34 -3.97
N THR A 7 -3.18 10.79 -2.98
CA THR A 7 -3.68 11.56 -1.84
C THR A 7 -2.57 11.78 -0.83
N PHE A 8 -1.69 10.78 -0.68
CA PHE A 8 -0.63 10.81 0.34
C PHE A 8 0.75 10.85 -0.30
N ASP A 9 1.71 11.39 0.45
CA ASP A 9 3.12 11.41 0.04
C ASP A 9 3.71 10.01 0.21
N LEU A 10 4.17 9.41 -0.89
CA LEU A 10 4.73 8.06 -0.88
C LEU A 10 5.99 7.98 0.00
N GLU A 11 6.88 8.98 -0.07
CA GLU A 11 8.12 8.94 0.72
C GLU A 11 7.83 9.03 2.21
N GLU A 12 6.79 9.77 2.60
CA GLU A 12 6.35 9.83 3.98
C GLU A 12 5.86 8.46 4.46
N PHE A 13 5.06 7.78 3.63
CA PHE A 13 4.62 6.41 3.93
C PHE A 13 5.79 5.46 4.07
N LYS A 14 6.73 5.48 3.14
CA LYS A 14 7.89 4.60 3.13
C LYS A 14 8.76 4.78 4.38
N ALA A 15 8.86 6.00 4.88
CA ALA A 15 9.68 6.34 6.04
C ALA A 15 8.94 6.12 7.38
N SER A 16 7.66 5.80 7.34
CA SER A 16 6.84 5.70 8.55
C SER A 16 6.92 4.31 9.19
N ASP A 17 6.47 4.26 10.45
CA ASP A 17 6.25 3.01 11.17
C ASP A 17 4.83 2.50 10.88
N TYR A 18 4.54 2.25 9.60
CA TYR A 18 3.21 1.84 9.20
C TYR A 18 2.77 0.54 9.88
N SER A 19 1.47 0.45 10.16
CA SER A 19 0.85 -0.78 10.64
C SER A 19 0.48 -1.65 9.45
N ILE A 20 0.43 -2.97 9.67
CA ILE A 20 0.06 -3.94 8.64
C ILE A 20 -1.23 -4.64 9.08
N THR A 21 -2.26 -4.57 8.25
CA THR A 21 -3.53 -5.26 8.54
C THR A 21 -3.35 -6.79 8.40
N LYS A 22 -4.27 -7.55 9.00
CA LYS A 22 -4.29 -9.00 8.83
C LYS A 22 -4.47 -9.38 7.36
N THR A 23 -5.27 -8.63 6.63
CA THR A 23 -5.49 -8.86 5.20
C THR A 23 -4.18 -8.69 4.41
N ALA A 24 -3.44 -7.62 4.67
CA ALA A 24 -2.17 -7.38 4.01
C ALA A 24 -1.14 -8.46 4.37
N LEU A 25 -1.06 -8.80 5.65
CA LEU A 25 -0.13 -9.83 6.11
C LEU A 25 -0.44 -11.18 5.47
N HIS A 26 -1.73 -11.55 5.43
CA HIS A 26 -2.17 -12.79 4.80
C HIS A 26 -1.79 -12.83 3.32
N GLY A 27 -1.99 -11.74 2.60
CA GLY A 27 -1.62 -11.65 1.19
C GLY A 27 -0.12 -11.86 0.97
N ALA A 28 0.70 -11.26 1.83
CA ALA A 28 2.14 -11.44 1.77
C ALA A 28 2.54 -12.90 2.07
N MET A 29 1.90 -13.51 3.06
CA MET A 29 2.17 -14.92 3.40
C MET A 29 1.86 -15.86 2.24
N LEU A 30 0.79 -15.60 1.50
CA LEU A 30 0.47 -16.39 0.31
C LEU A 30 1.54 -16.28 -0.78
N LEU A 31 2.31 -15.19 -0.76
CA LEU A 31 3.43 -14.99 -1.69
C LEU A 31 4.75 -15.54 -1.13
N GLY A 32 4.73 -16.12 0.08
CA GLY A 32 5.94 -16.59 0.74
C GLY A 32 6.81 -15.46 1.26
N MET A 33 6.24 -14.29 1.52
CA MET A 33 6.97 -13.10 1.96
C MET A 33 6.81 -12.88 3.45
N ASP A 34 7.91 -12.60 4.13
CA ASP A 34 7.92 -12.26 5.55
C ASP A 34 7.95 -10.74 5.76
N ASP A 35 8.07 -10.30 7.01
CA ASP A 35 8.09 -8.88 7.36
C ASP A 35 9.24 -8.13 6.69
N GLU A 36 10.41 -8.75 6.60
CA GLU A 36 11.56 -8.12 5.95
C GLU A 36 11.31 -7.96 4.45
N ASP A 37 10.67 -8.94 3.82
CA ASP A 37 10.31 -8.86 2.40
C ASP A 37 9.30 -7.76 2.15
N ILE A 38 8.32 -7.61 3.04
CA ILE A 38 7.34 -6.54 2.95
C ILE A 38 8.04 -5.18 3.04
N ASP A 39 8.90 -5.00 4.04
CA ASP A 39 9.61 -3.74 4.24
C ASP A 39 10.50 -3.40 3.04
N ALA A 40 11.21 -4.39 2.51
CA ALA A 40 12.07 -4.18 1.35
C ALA A 40 11.25 -3.79 0.11
N THR A 41 10.10 -4.41 -0.07
CA THR A 41 9.20 -4.11 -1.19
C THR A 41 8.64 -2.68 -1.05
N ILE A 42 8.19 -2.31 0.14
CA ILE A 42 7.70 -0.95 0.40
C ILE A 42 8.81 0.07 0.12
N ALA A 43 10.04 -0.21 0.57
CA ALA A 43 11.18 0.68 0.32
C ALA A 43 11.49 0.84 -1.17
N SER A 44 11.17 -0.16 -1.99
CA SER A 44 11.40 -0.13 -3.44
C SER A 44 10.34 0.61 -4.22
N MET A 45 9.21 0.97 -3.60
CA MET A 45 8.10 1.63 -4.29
C MET A 45 8.53 2.99 -4.84
N LYS A 46 8.02 3.31 -6.03
CA LYS A 46 8.29 4.56 -6.72
C LYS A 46 6.99 5.24 -7.11
N ARG A 47 7.02 6.55 -7.23
CA ARG A 47 5.87 7.35 -7.65
C ARG A 47 5.29 6.84 -8.99
N GLU A 48 6.13 6.37 -9.88
CA GLU A 48 5.70 5.86 -11.19
C GLU A 48 4.86 4.58 -11.10
N HIS A 49 4.89 3.87 -9.97
CA HIS A 49 4.06 2.68 -9.75
C HIS A 49 2.63 3.04 -9.37
N PHE A 50 2.33 4.30 -9.15
CA PHE A 50 1.00 4.73 -8.73
C PHE A 50 -0.06 4.33 -9.74
N TYR A 51 -1.16 3.75 -9.24
CA TYR A 51 -2.30 3.37 -10.07
C TYR A 51 -3.46 4.35 -9.89
N LYS A 52 -3.99 4.47 -8.70
CA LYS A 52 -5.10 5.39 -8.40
C LYS A 52 -5.24 5.62 -6.90
N SER A 53 -5.94 6.71 -6.56
CA SER A 53 -6.44 6.94 -5.21
C SER A 53 -7.95 6.76 -5.23
N MET A 54 -8.50 6.10 -4.21
CA MET A 54 -9.93 5.80 -4.15
C MET A 54 -10.44 5.93 -2.74
N THR A 55 -11.74 6.19 -2.61
CA THR A 55 -12.36 6.20 -1.29
C THR A 55 -12.65 4.78 -0.82
N ALA A 56 -12.63 4.59 0.50
CA ALA A 56 -12.96 3.31 1.09
C ALA A 56 -14.44 2.98 0.83
N TYR A 57 -14.72 1.69 0.66
CA TYR A 57 -16.08 1.22 0.36
C TYR A 57 -17.09 1.66 1.42
N LYS A 58 -16.72 1.55 2.71
CA LYS A 58 -17.64 1.83 3.82
C LYS A 58 -17.61 3.27 4.29
N ASP A 59 -16.63 4.07 3.87
CA ASP A 59 -16.51 5.45 4.32
C ASP A 59 -15.86 6.29 3.21
N SER A 60 -16.67 7.12 2.57
CA SER A 60 -16.22 7.96 1.46
C SER A 60 -15.30 9.09 1.90
N LYS A 61 -15.05 9.24 3.20
CA LYS A 61 -14.11 10.25 3.73
C LYS A 61 -12.70 9.69 3.85
N ILE A 62 -12.53 8.37 3.75
CA ILE A 62 -11.23 7.73 3.87
C ILE A 62 -10.68 7.47 2.47
N TRP A 63 -9.54 8.09 2.16
CA TRP A 63 -8.84 7.88 0.91
C TRP A 63 -7.79 6.79 1.05
N GLN A 64 -7.60 6.04 -0.01
CA GLN A 64 -6.65 4.93 -0.07
C GLN A 64 -5.86 5.06 -1.37
N ASP A 65 -4.54 5.02 -1.27
CA ASP A 65 -3.67 5.06 -2.45
C ASP A 65 -3.29 3.64 -2.84
N VAL A 66 -3.41 3.36 -4.14
CA VAL A 66 -3.12 2.04 -4.72
C VAL A 66 -1.93 2.15 -5.67
N TYR A 67 -0.97 1.26 -5.48
CA TYR A 67 0.23 1.14 -6.30
C TYR A 67 0.31 -0.25 -6.91
N HIS A 68 0.77 -0.34 -8.15
CA HIS A 68 1.12 -1.59 -8.81
C HIS A 68 2.64 -1.68 -8.86
N VAL A 69 3.21 -2.59 -8.08
CA VAL A 69 4.65 -2.61 -7.81
C VAL A 69 5.26 -3.87 -8.40
N PRO A 70 6.27 -3.73 -9.30
CA PRO A 70 6.97 -4.90 -9.83
C PRO A 70 7.70 -5.65 -8.70
N TYR A 71 7.59 -6.96 -8.69
CA TYR A 71 8.31 -7.82 -7.77
C TYR A 71 8.65 -9.13 -8.47
N GLU A 72 9.91 -9.34 -8.81
CA GLU A 72 10.36 -10.50 -9.58
C GLU A 72 9.56 -10.59 -10.89
N ASP A 73 8.91 -11.71 -11.15
CA ASP A 73 8.08 -11.92 -12.34
C ASP A 73 6.60 -11.53 -12.13
N LYS A 74 6.30 -10.88 -11.03
CA LYS A 74 4.94 -10.53 -10.63
C LYS A 74 4.73 -9.03 -10.56
N VAL A 75 3.48 -8.64 -10.49
CA VAL A 75 3.08 -7.27 -10.12
C VAL A 75 2.23 -7.37 -8.87
N LEU A 76 2.59 -6.59 -7.86
CA LEU A 76 1.89 -6.60 -6.58
C LEU A 76 0.91 -5.44 -6.52
N TYR A 77 -0.24 -5.72 -5.90
CA TYR A 77 -1.25 -4.72 -5.57
C TYR A 77 -1.02 -4.29 -4.13
N ILE A 78 -0.63 -3.02 -3.95
CA ILE A 78 -0.32 -2.48 -2.63
C ILE A 78 -1.23 -1.28 -2.39
N LYS A 79 -1.96 -1.31 -1.28
CA LYS A 79 -2.90 -0.25 -0.92
C LYS A 79 -2.65 0.20 0.50
N PHE A 80 -2.60 1.51 0.72
CA PHE A 80 -2.42 2.06 2.05
C PHE A 80 -3.27 3.31 2.27
N THR A 81 -3.46 3.66 3.52
CA THR A 81 -4.16 4.87 3.96
C THR A 81 -3.40 5.50 5.13
N LYS A 82 -3.81 6.70 5.48
CA LYS A 82 -3.31 7.40 6.66
C LYS A 82 -4.52 7.77 7.50
N GLU A 83 -4.69 7.11 8.64
CA GLU A 83 -5.89 7.25 9.46
C GLU A 83 -5.82 8.40 10.46
N ALA A 84 -4.60 8.81 10.84
CA ALA A 84 -4.37 9.92 11.74
C ALA A 84 -3.15 10.71 11.26
N ILE A 85 -2.84 11.81 11.92
CA ILE A 85 -1.82 12.76 11.45
C ILE A 85 -0.46 12.12 11.13
N SER A 86 -0.12 11.02 11.77
CA SER A 86 1.18 10.39 11.56
C SER A 86 1.12 8.87 11.40
N GLU A 87 -0.07 8.30 11.24
CA GLU A 87 -0.22 6.86 11.21
C GLU A 87 -0.67 6.35 9.85
N PHE A 88 0.26 5.68 9.18
CA PHE A 88 -0.05 4.97 7.94
C PHE A 88 -0.41 3.52 8.24
N THR A 89 -1.31 2.97 7.43
CA THR A 89 -1.74 1.58 7.53
C THR A 89 -1.67 0.93 6.16
N LEU A 90 -0.92 -0.16 6.07
CA LEU A 90 -0.86 -1.00 4.88
C LEU A 90 -2.10 -1.89 4.87
N LEU A 91 -3.01 -1.65 3.93
CA LEU A 91 -4.31 -2.30 3.87
C LEU A 91 -4.31 -3.56 3.02
N SER A 92 -3.55 -3.59 1.94
CA SER A 92 -3.49 -4.71 1.01
C SER A 92 -2.08 -4.89 0.51
N PHE A 93 -1.66 -6.15 0.39
CA PHE A 93 -0.35 -6.53 -0.12
C PHE A 93 -0.53 -7.93 -0.73
N LYS A 94 -0.69 -7.98 -2.05
CA LYS A 94 -1.01 -9.24 -2.71
C LYS A 94 -0.61 -9.17 -4.17
N GLU A 95 -0.61 -10.31 -4.83
CA GLU A 95 -0.44 -10.32 -6.28
C GLU A 95 -1.64 -9.66 -6.95
N LYS A 96 -1.34 -8.84 -7.93
CA LYS A 96 -2.36 -8.12 -8.69
C LYS A 96 -3.22 -9.08 -9.51
#